data_9d42311646b4643c13a782b708e51582
#
_entry.id   9d42311646b4643c13a782b708e51582
#
_cell.length_a   1.000
_cell.length_b   1.000
_cell.length_c   1.000
_cell.angle_alpha   90.00
_cell.angle_beta   90.00
_cell.angle_gamma   90.00
#
_symmetry.space_group_name_H-M   'P 1'
#
loop_
_entity.id
_entity.type
_entity.pdbx_description
1 polymer ?
#
loop_
_entity_poly.entity_id
_entity_poly.type
_entity_poly.pdbx_seq_one_letter_code
_entity_poly.pdbx_strand_id
1 'polypeptide(L)'
;MELDKIERLAADLRSIVAGSGPTEDELARAPLLLNWHVVSRPVLALEGLVMAHPRLGTQQITTSQLYWVSDDQKSARTFSRFYRLSDAA
;
A
#
# COMPACT_ATOMS: atom_id res chain seq x y z
N MET A 1 0.80 13.07 3.43
CA MET A 1 1.16 11.65 3.68
C MET A 1 1.86 11.59 5.03
N GLU A 2 1.38 10.72 5.89
CA GLU A 2 1.95 10.57 7.23
C GLU A 2 3.01 9.47 7.22
N LEU A 3 4.26 9.87 7.03
CA LEU A 3 5.38 8.92 6.92
C LEU A 3 5.55 8.10 8.20
N ASP A 4 5.34 8.71 9.38
CA ASP A 4 5.48 8.00 10.65
C ASP A 4 4.53 6.80 10.75
N LYS A 5 3.31 6.92 10.23
CA LYS A 5 2.35 5.80 10.23
C LYS A 5 2.82 4.68 9.32
N ILE A 6 3.36 5.03 8.16
CA ILE A 6 3.86 4.05 7.19
C ILE A 6 5.09 3.34 7.75
N GLU A 7 6.00 4.07 8.38
CA GLU A 7 7.19 3.50 8.99
C GLU A 7 6.83 2.53 10.13
N ARG A 8 5.87 2.91 10.97
CA ARG A 8 5.39 2.03 12.05
C ARG A 8 4.73 0.78 11.49
N LEU A 9 3.91 0.93 10.44
CA LEU A 9 3.30 -0.22 9.78
C LEU A 9 4.37 -1.18 9.24
N ALA A 10 5.39 -0.65 8.58
CA ALA A 10 6.47 -1.48 8.04
C ALA A 10 7.22 -2.23 9.14
N ALA A 11 7.51 -1.56 10.25
CA ALA A 11 8.19 -2.18 11.39
C ALA A 11 7.33 -3.29 12.00
N ASP A 12 6.04 -3.04 12.20
CA ASP A 12 5.11 -4.02 12.77
C ASP A 12 4.97 -5.24 11.86
N LEU A 13 4.86 -5.02 10.55
CA LEU A 13 4.77 -6.12 9.58
C LEU A 13 6.05 -6.97 9.56
N ARG A 14 7.22 -6.36 9.67
CA ARG A 14 8.47 -7.11 9.77
C ARG A 14 8.49 -8.00 11.02
N SER A 15 8.03 -7.47 12.15
CA SER A 15 7.94 -8.25 13.39
C SER A 15 6.99 -9.43 13.24
N ILE A 16 5.83 -9.21 12.63
CA ILE A 16 4.83 -10.27 12.42
C ILE A 16 5.40 -11.36 11.52
N VAL A 17 6.04 -10.99 10.41
CA VAL A 17 6.63 -11.94 9.48
C VAL A 17 7.76 -12.74 10.15
N ALA A 18 8.50 -12.12 11.06
CA ALA A 18 9.55 -12.79 11.82
C ALA A 18 9.01 -13.69 12.94
N GLY A 19 7.69 -13.77 13.12
CA GLY A 19 7.05 -14.60 14.13
C GLY A 19 6.86 -13.90 15.48
N SER A 20 7.14 -12.61 15.57
CA SER A 20 6.99 -11.81 16.79
C SER A 20 5.82 -10.85 16.62
N GLY A 21 4.63 -11.28 17.00
CA GLY A 21 3.45 -10.40 17.02
C GLY A 21 3.56 -9.33 18.09
N PRO A 22 2.46 -8.61 18.39
CA PRO A 22 2.47 -7.58 19.41
C PRO A 22 2.78 -8.16 20.79
N THR A 23 3.47 -7.37 21.62
CA THR A 23 3.74 -7.76 23.00
C THR A 23 2.49 -7.61 23.85
N GLU A 24 2.50 -8.22 25.06
CA GLU A 24 1.39 -8.05 26.00
C GLU A 24 1.17 -6.59 26.37
N ASP A 25 2.24 -5.83 26.56
CA ASP A 25 2.17 -4.40 26.87
C ASP A 25 1.55 -3.60 25.73
N GLU A 26 1.92 -3.90 24.50
CA GLU A 26 1.32 -3.25 23.33
C GLU A 26 -0.17 -3.52 23.24
N LEU A 27 -0.59 -4.78 23.47
CA LEU A 27 -2.00 -5.14 23.46
C LEU A 27 -2.76 -4.50 24.62
N ALA A 28 -2.15 -4.39 25.80
CA ALA A 28 -2.79 -3.76 26.95
C ALA A 28 -3.09 -2.28 26.69
N ARG A 29 -2.27 -1.60 25.89
CA ARG A 29 -2.45 -0.18 25.52
C ARG A 29 -3.28 0.01 24.27
N ALA A 30 -3.52 -1.06 23.51
CA ALA A 30 -4.30 -0.97 22.29
C ALA A 30 -5.79 -0.82 22.60
N PRO A 31 -6.51 -0.02 21.81
CA PRO A 31 -7.97 0.07 21.95
C PRO A 31 -8.63 -1.27 21.69
N LEU A 32 -9.71 -1.54 22.41
CA LEU A 32 -10.53 -2.72 22.19
C LEU A 32 -11.60 -2.42 21.15
N LEU A 33 -11.71 -3.28 20.14
CA LEU A 33 -12.72 -3.14 19.09
C LEU A 33 -13.81 -4.19 19.31
N LEU A 34 -14.99 -3.74 19.72
CA LEU A 34 -16.13 -4.62 20.00
C LEU A 34 -16.95 -4.89 18.75
N ASN A 35 -17.55 -6.07 18.70
CA ASN A 35 -18.48 -6.47 17.63
C ASN A 35 -17.89 -6.28 16.22
N TRP A 36 -16.61 -6.55 16.10
CA TRP A 36 -15.89 -6.34 14.85
C TRP A 36 -16.25 -7.39 13.80
N HIS A 37 -16.15 -6.97 12.56
CA HIS A 37 -16.20 -7.87 11.41
C HIS A 37 -15.39 -7.24 10.26
N VAL A 38 -14.99 -8.06 9.32
CA VAL A 38 -14.21 -7.58 8.17
C VAL A 38 -15.13 -6.93 7.15
N VAL A 39 -14.79 -5.74 6.72
CA VAL A 39 -15.50 -5.01 5.67
C VAL A 39 -14.51 -4.61 4.57
N SER A 40 -15.03 -4.30 3.39
CA SER A 40 -14.23 -3.75 2.28
C SER A 40 -14.38 -2.25 2.23
N ARG A 41 -13.28 -1.56 1.90
CA ARG A 41 -13.28 -0.12 1.65
C ARG A 41 -12.59 0.15 0.33
N PRO A 42 -13.16 0.99 -0.57
CA PRO A 42 -12.47 1.36 -1.78
C PRO A 42 -11.24 2.22 -1.46
N VAL A 43 -10.17 2.03 -2.22
CA VAL A 43 -8.96 2.85 -2.18
C VAL A 43 -8.65 3.31 -3.60
N LEU A 44 -7.92 4.42 -3.73
CA LEU A 44 -7.48 4.87 -5.04
C LEU A 44 -6.38 3.95 -5.56
N ALA A 45 -6.45 3.65 -6.85
CA ALA A 45 -5.47 2.88 -7.59
C ALA A 45 -5.40 3.42 -9.00
N LEU A 46 -4.43 2.96 -9.78
CA LEU A 46 -4.32 3.32 -11.19
C LEU A 46 -4.66 2.10 -12.04
N GLU A 47 -5.33 2.34 -13.15
CA GLU A 47 -5.60 1.31 -14.15
C GLU A 47 -4.99 1.73 -15.47
N GLY A 48 -4.35 0.81 -16.16
CA GLY A 48 -3.73 1.11 -17.43
C GLY A 48 -2.97 -0.07 -18.00
N LEU A 49 -2.40 0.12 -19.17
CA LEU A 49 -1.58 -0.87 -19.85
C LEU A 49 -0.14 -0.72 -19.32
N VAL A 50 0.34 -1.71 -18.59
CA VAL A 50 1.73 -1.72 -18.16
C VAL A 50 2.61 -2.31 -19.24
N MET A 51 3.78 -1.71 -19.46
CA MET A 51 4.74 -2.18 -20.44
C MET A 51 6.03 -2.62 -19.74
N ALA A 52 6.55 -3.78 -20.14
CA ALA A 52 7.83 -4.30 -19.65
C ALA A 52 7.89 -4.43 -18.12
N HIS A 53 6.78 -4.76 -17.47
CA HIS A 53 6.77 -5.00 -16.02
C HIS A 53 7.65 -6.21 -15.69
N PRO A 54 8.52 -6.14 -14.67
CA PRO A 54 9.45 -7.24 -14.36
C PRO A 54 8.79 -8.58 -14.12
N ARG A 55 7.55 -8.60 -13.61
CA ARG A 55 6.84 -9.85 -13.28
C ARG A 55 5.70 -10.16 -14.25
N LEU A 56 5.04 -9.11 -14.78
CA LEU A 56 3.79 -9.25 -15.54
C LEU A 56 3.99 -9.07 -17.05
N GLY A 57 5.14 -8.53 -17.50
CA GLY A 57 5.37 -8.19 -18.89
C GLY A 57 4.53 -7.00 -19.31
N THR A 58 3.87 -7.11 -20.47
CA THR A 58 3.02 -6.05 -21.02
C THR A 58 1.56 -6.52 -21.00
N GLN A 59 0.74 -5.89 -20.14
CA GLN A 59 -0.68 -6.23 -20.03
C GLN A 59 -1.45 -5.13 -19.31
N GLN A 60 -2.77 -5.17 -19.47
CA GLN A 60 -3.67 -4.31 -18.73
C GLN A 60 -3.67 -4.71 -17.25
N ILE A 61 -3.47 -3.74 -16.36
CA ILE A 61 -3.45 -3.99 -14.91
C ILE A 61 -4.23 -2.92 -14.15
N THR A 62 -4.61 -3.27 -12.92
CA THR A 62 -4.97 -2.30 -11.88
C THR A 62 -3.89 -2.39 -10.81
N THR A 63 -3.31 -1.27 -10.44
CA THR A 63 -2.21 -1.24 -9.46
C THR A 63 -2.71 -1.51 -8.05
N SER A 64 -1.77 -1.74 -7.15
CA SER A 64 -2.04 -1.66 -5.72
C SER A 64 -2.38 -0.22 -5.32
N GLN A 65 -2.72 0.00 -4.04
CA GLN A 65 -3.16 1.31 -3.56
C GLN A 65 -2.19 2.42 -3.95
N LEU A 66 -2.76 3.52 -4.45
CA LEU A 66 -2.02 4.72 -4.84
C LEU A 66 -1.70 5.57 -3.62
N TYR A 67 -0.44 6.00 -3.51
CA TYR A 67 0.02 6.87 -2.43
C TYR A 67 0.45 8.25 -2.90
N TRP A 68 0.87 8.37 -4.13
CA TRP A 68 1.39 9.64 -4.64
C TRP A 68 1.41 9.68 -6.16
N VAL A 69 1.11 10.85 -6.71
CA VAL A 69 1.29 11.18 -8.13
C VAL A 69 2.07 12.48 -8.20
N SER A 70 3.06 12.56 -9.09
CA SER A 70 3.84 13.78 -9.25
C SER A 70 2.98 14.91 -9.83
N ASP A 71 3.40 16.17 -9.59
CA ASP A 71 2.66 17.34 -10.06
C ASP A 71 2.56 17.38 -11.59
N ASP A 72 3.58 16.89 -12.29
CA ASP A 72 3.60 16.81 -13.75
C ASP A 72 2.86 15.58 -14.28
N GLN A 73 2.33 14.71 -13.41
CA GLN A 73 1.62 13.48 -13.76
C GLN A 73 2.46 12.52 -14.60
N LYS A 74 3.77 12.51 -14.41
CA LYS A 74 4.67 11.62 -15.13
C LYS A 74 5.19 10.47 -14.30
N SER A 75 4.92 10.47 -13.00
CA SER A 75 5.29 9.38 -12.11
C SER A 75 4.28 9.22 -10.99
N ALA A 76 4.20 8.00 -10.47
CA ALA A 76 3.32 7.67 -9.36
C ALA A 76 3.99 6.63 -8.48
N ARG A 77 3.62 6.64 -7.20
CA ARG A 77 4.01 5.60 -6.27
C ARG A 77 2.77 4.87 -5.77
N THR A 78 2.73 3.57 -5.97
CA THR A 78 1.73 2.68 -5.38
C THR A 78 2.35 1.95 -4.19
N PHE A 79 1.58 1.14 -3.51
CA PHE A 79 2.09 0.33 -2.41
C PHE A 79 3.30 -0.51 -2.85
N SER A 80 3.27 -1.06 -4.07
CA SER A 80 4.29 -2.00 -4.52
C SER A 80 5.50 -1.37 -5.19
N ARG A 81 5.36 -0.22 -5.89
CA ARG A 81 6.48 0.35 -6.66
C ARG A 81 6.17 1.73 -7.22
N PHE A 82 7.20 2.36 -7.81
CA PHE A 82 7.03 3.50 -8.69
C PHE A 82 6.61 3.04 -10.08
N TYR A 83 5.81 3.86 -10.74
CA TYR A 83 5.49 3.75 -12.16
C TYR A 83 5.81 5.04 -12.88
N ARG A 84 6.27 4.91 -14.13
CA ARG A 84 6.28 6.04 -15.06
C ARG A 84 4.91 6.10 -15.70
N LEU A 85 4.40 7.32 -15.86
CA LEU A 85 3.08 7.52 -16.46
C LEU A 85 3.27 8.14 -17.84
N SER A 86 2.55 7.60 -18.83
CA SER A 86 2.44 8.24 -20.12
C SER A 86 1.55 9.47 -20.00
N ASP A 87 1.42 10.22 -21.09
CA ASP A 87 0.46 11.32 -21.11
C ASP A 87 -0.94 10.77 -20.83
N ALA A 88 -1.74 11.57 -20.12
CA ALA A 88 -3.09 11.16 -19.77
C ALA A 88 -3.94 10.97 -21.04
N ALA A 89 -4.79 9.96 -21.01
CA ALA A 89 -5.69 9.69 -22.10
C ALA A 89 -6.77 10.78 -22.27
#